data_71b2134ed7166921a0c4f7ba6d8159b3
#
_entry.id   71b2134ed7166921a0c4f7ba6d8159b3
#
_cell.length_a   1.000
_cell.length_b   1.000
_cell.length_c   1.000
_cell.angle_alpha   90.00
_cell.angle_beta   90.00
_cell.angle_gamma   90.00
#
_symmetry.space_group_name_H-M   'P 1'
#
loop_
_entity.id
_entity.type
_entity.pdbx_description
1 polymer ?
#
loop_
_entity_poly.entity_id
_entity_poly.type
_entity_poly.pdbx_seq_one_letter_code
_entity_poly.pdbx_strand_id
1 'polypeptide(L)'
;MTAQYSCLRDKAVFITGGATGIGATMVRTFVQQGCHVAFIDLNAAAGAALMAELPAGQVWFAAVDVTDVQALQQAIESAAARWGRLDVLINNVANDQRMPTAQVTPANWRQCHAVNLDAAFFATQVALPFLQQQSSASVINFSSVVAVTGKVDMAGYVTAKAGLIGLTKALAREAGAHGVRVNAVLPGWVRTERQLNSWFTPEQQQRWLEDSALKRFIQPEDVANLALFLASEQSVMITGQAIQIDGGISLSD
;
A
#
# COMPACT_ATOMS: atom_id res chain seq x y z
N MET A 1 -9.07 18.16 -8.36
CA MET A 1 -9.66 18.29 -7.00
C MET A 1 -9.77 16.88 -6.43
N THR A 2 -9.26 16.64 -5.24
CA THR A 2 -9.41 15.38 -4.51
C THR A 2 -10.80 15.34 -3.86
N ALA A 3 -11.49 14.20 -3.93
CA ALA A 3 -12.76 14.02 -3.24
C ALA A 3 -12.59 14.23 -1.73
N GLN A 4 -13.58 14.84 -1.06
CA GLN A 4 -13.61 15.02 0.38
C GLN A 4 -14.50 13.95 1.02
N TYR A 5 -13.94 13.22 1.97
CA TYR A 5 -14.64 12.18 2.73
C TYR A 5 -14.74 12.61 4.20
N SER A 6 -15.82 13.26 4.58
CA SER A 6 -16.00 13.78 5.96
C SER A 6 -15.89 12.67 7.01
N CYS A 7 -16.23 11.42 6.65
CA CYS A 7 -16.10 10.25 7.52
C CYS A 7 -14.64 9.85 7.84
N LEU A 8 -13.65 10.40 7.13
CA LEU A 8 -12.23 10.17 7.40
C LEU A 8 -11.64 11.14 8.43
N ARG A 9 -12.31 12.23 8.74
CA ARG A 9 -11.83 13.19 9.75
C ARG A 9 -11.60 12.49 11.10
N ASP A 10 -10.48 12.80 11.74
CA ASP A 10 -10.04 12.27 13.02
C ASP A 10 -9.82 10.74 13.08
N LYS A 11 -9.89 10.04 11.94
CA LYS A 11 -9.50 8.63 11.86
C LYS A 11 -7.99 8.47 11.90
N ALA A 12 -7.52 7.40 12.56
CA ALA A 12 -6.12 7.04 12.61
C ALA A 12 -5.77 6.06 11.49
N VAL A 13 -4.77 6.43 10.70
CA VAL A 13 -4.29 5.68 9.53
C VAL A 13 -2.83 5.28 9.73
N PHE A 14 -2.49 4.01 9.50
CA PHE A 14 -1.11 3.54 9.49
C PHE A 14 -0.69 3.13 8.08
N ILE A 15 0.45 3.64 7.61
CA ILE A 15 0.94 3.40 6.23
C ILE A 15 2.36 2.85 6.29
N THR A 16 2.60 1.67 5.70
CA THR A 16 3.96 1.17 5.50
C THR A 16 4.56 1.71 4.19
N GLY A 17 5.86 2.07 4.21
CA GLY A 17 6.52 2.67 3.03
C GLY A 17 5.99 4.06 2.70
N GLY A 18 5.79 4.90 3.73
CA GLY A 18 5.11 6.19 3.62
C GLY A 18 6.02 7.36 3.23
N ALA A 19 7.35 7.19 3.14
CA ALA A 19 8.26 8.33 2.99
C ALA A 19 8.41 8.83 1.55
N THR A 20 8.14 8.00 0.54
CA THR A 20 8.39 8.34 -0.87
C THR A 20 7.27 7.86 -1.80
N GLY A 21 7.22 8.38 -3.02
CA GLY A 21 6.36 7.90 -4.11
C GLY A 21 4.87 7.85 -3.74
N ILE A 22 4.24 6.70 -4.00
CA ILE A 22 2.81 6.46 -3.72
C ILE A 22 2.52 6.64 -2.23
N GLY A 23 3.39 6.09 -1.35
CA GLY A 23 3.24 6.19 0.10
C GLY A 23 3.21 7.63 0.59
N ALA A 24 4.16 8.45 0.18
CA ALA A 24 4.21 9.87 0.57
C ALA A 24 3.00 10.66 0.06
N THR A 25 2.52 10.35 -1.15
CA THR A 25 1.30 10.94 -1.68
C THR A 25 0.10 10.54 -0.83
N MET A 26 -0.02 9.27 -0.43
CA MET A 26 -1.09 8.82 0.48
C MET A 26 -1.01 9.52 1.82
N VAL A 27 0.18 9.63 2.44
CA VAL A 27 0.37 10.35 3.72
C VAL A 27 -0.20 11.77 3.61
N ARG A 28 0.24 12.54 2.59
CA ARG A 28 -0.27 13.92 2.38
C ARG A 28 -1.78 13.96 2.16
N THR A 29 -2.28 13.03 1.35
CA THR A 29 -3.70 13.01 0.97
C THR A 29 -4.61 12.66 2.16
N PHE A 30 -4.22 11.70 3.01
CA PHE A 30 -4.98 11.38 4.23
C PHE A 30 -4.91 12.52 5.27
N VAL A 31 -3.76 13.18 5.42
CA VAL A 31 -3.65 14.39 6.26
C VAL A 31 -4.58 15.49 5.78
N GLN A 32 -4.70 15.71 4.47
CA GLN A 32 -5.63 16.69 3.88
C GLN A 32 -7.11 16.35 4.15
N GLN A 33 -7.45 15.07 4.40
CA GLN A 33 -8.80 14.66 4.84
C GLN A 33 -9.04 14.91 6.33
N GLY A 34 -8.03 15.37 7.08
CA GLY A 34 -8.09 15.57 8.53
C GLY A 34 -7.83 14.30 9.33
N CYS A 35 -7.22 13.29 8.73
CA CYS A 35 -6.78 12.07 9.43
C CYS A 35 -5.56 12.32 10.31
N HIS A 36 -5.41 11.51 11.35
CA HIS A 36 -4.13 11.28 12.00
C HIS A 36 -3.38 10.19 11.25
N VAL A 37 -2.15 10.47 10.82
CA VAL A 37 -1.40 9.53 9.97
C VAL A 37 -0.09 9.12 10.62
N ALA A 38 0.04 7.84 10.94
CA ALA A 38 1.31 7.21 11.25
C ALA A 38 1.89 6.57 9.99
N PHE A 39 3.17 6.71 9.78
CA PHE A 39 3.83 5.99 8.69
C PHE A 39 5.23 5.53 9.07
N ILE A 40 5.65 4.43 8.46
CA ILE A 40 7.00 3.90 8.59
C ILE A 40 7.67 3.79 7.23
N ASP A 41 8.99 3.90 7.23
CA ASP A 41 9.83 3.68 6.04
C ASP A 41 11.25 3.31 6.49
N LEU A 42 11.99 2.63 5.63
CA LEU A 42 13.42 2.39 5.84
C LEU A 42 14.26 3.67 5.67
N ASN A 43 13.78 4.61 4.83
CA ASN A 43 14.45 5.88 4.55
C ASN A 43 14.12 6.92 5.63
N ALA A 44 14.94 6.92 6.69
CA ALA A 44 14.79 7.84 7.83
C ALA A 44 14.81 9.32 7.42
N ALA A 45 15.69 9.70 6.48
CA ALA A 45 15.83 11.10 6.05
C ALA A 45 14.58 11.58 5.30
N ALA A 46 14.10 10.79 4.34
CA ALA A 46 12.88 11.13 3.59
C ALA A 46 11.63 11.16 4.50
N GLY A 47 11.54 10.22 5.46
CA GLY A 47 10.42 10.20 6.41
C GLY A 47 10.41 11.40 7.33
N ALA A 48 11.57 11.80 7.87
CA ALA A 48 11.70 13.00 8.71
C ALA A 48 11.37 14.28 7.92
N ALA A 49 11.84 14.37 6.67
CA ALA A 49 11.54 15.51 5.80
C ALA A 49 10.03 15.63 5.52
N LEU A 50 9.38 14.52 5.14
CA LEU A 50 7.93 14.51 4.92
C LEU A 50 7.15 14.89 6.18
N MET A 51 7.54 14.36 7.34
CA MET A 51 6.88 14.70 8.60
C MET A 51 6.99 16.20 8.91
N ALA A 52 8.14 16.83 8.62
CA ALA A 52 8.36 18.25 8.85
C ALA A 52 7.53 19.17 7.92
N GLU A 53 7.07 18.68 6.76
CA GLU A 53 6.20 19.41 5.83
C GLU A 53 4.73 19.43 6.28
N LEU A 54 4.33 18.57 7.22
CA LEU A 54 2.93 18.31 7.55
C LEU A 54 2.55 18.90 8.93
N PRO A 55 1.24 19.11 9.19
CA PRO A 55 0.80 19.71 10.43
C PRO A 55 1.26 18.92 11.67
N ALA A 56 1.89 19.61 12.61
CA ALA A 56 2.34 19.00 13.86
C ALA A 56 1.15 18.39 14.64
N GLY A 57 1.38 17.22 15.23
CA GLY A 57 0.37 16.48 15.99
C GLY A 57 -0.56 15.57 15.16
N GLN A 58 -0.72 15.83 13.86
CA GLN A 58 -1.48 14.94 12.98
C GLN A 58 -0.64 13.78 12.39
N VAL A 59 0.68 13.91 12.41
CA VAL A 59 1.58 12.96 11.75
C VAL A 59 2.59 12.40 12.73
N TRP A 60 2.89 11.13 12.60
CA TRP A 60 3.96 10.43 13.29
C TRP A 60 4.76 9.54 12.33
N PHE A 61 6.07 9.53 12.46
CA PHE A 61 6.98 8.74 11.65
C PHE A 61 7.94 7.93 12.52
N ALA A 62 8.23 6.71 12.09
CA ALA A 62 9.35 5.91 12.61
C ALA A 62 10.13 5.25 11.46
N ALA A 63 11.46 5.25 11.57
CA ALA A 63 12.33 4.52 10.66
C ALA A 63 12.32 3.04 11.05
N VAL A 64 11.70 2.18 10.22
CA VAL A 64 11.51 0.75 10.49
C VAL A 64 11.75 -0.06 9.24
N ASP A 65 12.54 -1.14 9.36
CA ASP A 65 12.58 -2.21 8.37
C ASP A 65 11.39 -3.15 8.61
N VAL A 66 10.51 -3.28 7.62
CA VAL A 66 9.32 -4.15 7.73
C VAL A 66 9.65 -5.64 7.83
N THR A 67 10.87 -6.03 7.56
CA THR A 67 11.35 -7.41 7.74
C THR A 67 11.72 -7.73 9.18
N ASP A 68 11.92 -6.71 10.02
CA ASP A 68 11.93 -6.83 11.48
C ASP A 68 10.50 -6.80 11.98
N VAL A 69 9.92 -8.00 12.12
CA VAL A 69 8.51 -8.18 12.52
C VAL A 69 8.24 -7.55 13.88
N GLN A 70 9.17 -7.64 14.83
CA GLN A 70 8.99 -7.05 16.15
C GLN A 70 8.96 -5.52 16.09
N ALA A 71 9.88 -4.91 15.37
CA ALA A 71 9.90 -3.45 15.18
C ALA A 71 8.66 -2.95 14.44
N LEU A 72 8.19 -3.69 13.41
CA LEU A 72 6.96 -3.40 12.68
C LEU A 72 5.73 -3.42 13.62
N GLN A 73 5.60 -4.47 14.45
CA GLN A 73 4.50 -4.61 15.40
C GLN A 73 4.50 -3.48 16.44
N GLN A 74 5.66 -3.19 17.04
CA GLN A 74 5.83 -2.11 18.01
C GLN A 74 5.47 -0.73 17.42
N ALA A 75 5.79 -0.50 16.13
CA ALA A 75 5.43 0.76 15.47
C ALA A 75 3.91 0.91 15.31
N ILE A 76 3.20 -0.15 14.97
CA ILE A 76 1.73 -0.15 14.84
C ILE A 76 1.06 0.05 16.21
N GLU A 77 1.52 -0.65 17.24
CA GLU A 77 1.03 -0.48 18.62
C GLU A 77 1.26 0.94 19.14
N SER A 78 2.45 1.51 18.87
CA SER A 78 2.78 2.88 19.24
C SER A 78 1.87 3.90 18.55
N ALA A 79 1.56 3.69 17.27
CA ALA A 79 0.64 4.53 16.53
C ALA A 79 -0.79 4.45 17.07
N ALA A 80 -1.28 3.24 17.35
CA ALA A 80 -2.60 3.03 17.94
C ALA A 80 -2.71 3.66 19.32
N ALA A 81 -1.68 3.50 20.17
CA ALA A 81 -1.64 4.11 21.51
C ALA A 81 -1.62 5.64 21.46
N ARG A 82 -0.95 6.25 20.46
CA ARG A 82 -0.82 7.69 20.33
C ARG A 82 -2.16 8.41 20.18
N TRP A 83 -3.11 7.83 19.48
CA TRP A 83 -4.43 8.42 19.22
C TRP A 83 -5.58 7.60 19.83
N GLY A 84 -5.26 6.53 20.58
CA GLY A 84 -6.25 5.67 21.23
C GLY A 84 -7.11 4.85 20.24
N ARG A 85 -6.71 4.80 18.95
CA ARG A 85 -7.45 4.12 17.88
C ARG A 85 -6.57 3.78 16.69
N LEU A 86 -7.03 2.84 15.90
CA LEU A 86 -6.53 2.57 14.53
C LEU A 86 -7.73 2.20 13.66
N ASP A 87 -7.96 2.94 12.58
CA ASP A 87 -9.12 2.77 11.68
C ASP A 87 -8.72 2.18 10.33
N VAL A 88 -7.53 2.55 9.84
CA VAL A 88 -7.07 2.14 8.52
C VAL A 88 -5.63 1.67 8.58
N LEU A 89 -5.38 0.49 8.01
CA LEU A 89 -4.04 -0.02 7.76
C LEU A 89 -3.78 -0.08 6.25
N ILE A 90 -2.68 0.52 5.79
CA ILE A 90 -2.25 0.48 4.39
C ILE A 90 -0.89 -0.22 4.30
N ASN A 91 -0.89 -1.43 3.78
CA ASN A 91 0.29 -2.24 3.49
C ASN A 91 0.81 -1.88 2.09
N ASN A 92 1.67 -0.85 2.01
CA ASN A 92 2.15 -0.30 0.74
C ASN A 92 3.62 -0.62 0.45
N VAL A 93 4.44 -1.00 1.43
CA VAL A 93 5.85 -1.35 1.18
C VAL A 93 5.98 -2.37 0.05
N ALA A 94 6.93 -2.13 -0.84
CA ALA A 94 7.30 -3.06 -1.89
C ALA A 94 8.76 -2.92 -2.30
N ASN A 95 9.37 -4.05 -2.70
CA ASN A 95 10.63 -4.10 -3.40
C ASN A 95 10.46 -4.92 -4.68
N ASP A 96 10.47 -4.23 -5.83
CA ASP A 96 10.27 -4.77 -7.17
C ASP A 96 11.59 -5.11 -7.88
N GLN A 97 12.62 -5.48 -7.11
CA GLN A 97 13.92 -5.89 -7.64
C GLN A 97 13.75 -7.03 -8.66
N ARG A 98 14.33 -6.83 -9.83
CA ARG A 98 14.32 -7.81 -10.91
C ARG A 98 15.51 -8.75 -10.77
N MET A 99 15.27 -10.04 -10.99
CA MET A 99 16.29 -11.07 -10.94
C MET A 99 15.89 -12.23 -11.86
N PRO A 100 16.71 -12.59 -12.88
CA PRO A 100 16.47 -13.76 -13.70
C PRO A 100 16.28 -15.01 -12.85
N THR A 101 15.29 -15.85 -13.18
CA THR A 101 14.93 -17.02 -12.36
C THR A 101 16.11 -17.93 -12.07
N ALA A 102 17.03 -18.12 -13.04
CA ALA A 102 18.23 -18.93 -12.88
C ALA A 102 19.22 -18.38 -11.83
N GLN A 103 19.12 -17.10 -11.45
CA GLN A 103 20.00 -16.43 -10.49
C GLN A 103 19.36 -16.29 -9.09
N VAL A 104 18.08 -16.62 -8.95
CA VAL A 104 17.37 -16.51 -7.67
C VAL A 104 17.89 -17.56 -6.70
N THR A 105 18.48 -17.10 -5.60
CA THR A 105 18.88 -17.97 -4.48
C THR A 105 17.74 -18.14 -3.48
N PRO A 106 17.77 -19.19 -2.62
CA PRO A 106 16.81 -19.32 -1.52
C PRO A 106 16.77 -18.11 -0.58
N ALA A 107 17.90 -17.42 -0.40
CA ALA A 107 17.98 -16.21 0.42
C ALA A 107 17.25 -15.03 -0.25
N ASN A 108 17.51 -14.80 -1.56
CA ASN A 108 16.80 -13.75 -2.31
C ASN A 108 15.29 -13.99 -2.35
N TRP A 109 14.87 -15.26 -2.53
CA TRP A 109 13.47 -15.66 -2.51
C TRP A 109 12.81 -15.31 -1.18
N ARG A 110 13.40 -15.73 -0.05
CA ARG A 110 12.88 -15.45 1.29
C ARG A 110 12.82 -13.95 1.56
N GLN A 111 13.88 -13.20 1.22
CA GLN A 111 13.91 -11.75 1.42
C GLN A 111 12.82 -11.04 0.60
N CYS A 112 12.60 -11.47 -0.64
CA CYS A 112 11.52 -10.93 -1.47
C CYS A 112 10.14 -11.15 -0.82
N HIS A 113 9.88 -12.34 -0.27
CA HIS A 113 8.61 -12.63 0.40
C HIS A 113 8.48 -11.90 1.74
N ALA A 114 9.55 -11.81 2.52
CA ALA A 114 9.57 -11.07 3.79
C ALA A 114 9.11 -9.62 3.61
N VAL A 115 9.61 -8.93 2.56
CA VAL A 115 9.24 -7.54 2.28
C VAL A 115 7.83 -7.44 1.65
N ASN A 116 7.53 -8.27 0.65
CA ASN A 116 6.38 -8.06 -0.23
C ASN A 116 5.11 -8.82 0.16
N LEU A 117 5.19 -9.74 1.12
CA LEU A 117 4.05 -10.56 1.58
C LEU A 117 3.98 -10.66 3.11
N ASP A 118 5.05 -11.14 3.77
CA ASP A 118 5.03 -11.44 5.19
C ASP A 118 4.78 -10.18 6.03
N ALA A 119 5.41 -9.06 5.65
CA ALA A 119 5.22 -7.77 6.30
C ALA A 119 3.75 -7.36 6.35
N ALA A 120 2.99 -7.56 5.27
CA ALA A 120 1.55 -7.22 5.23
C ALA A 120 0.73 -8.14 6.14
N PHE A 121 1.09 -9.43 6.22
CA PHE A 121 0.43 -10.36 7.15
C PHE A 121 0.67 -9.96 8.60
N PHE A 122 1.92 -9.79 9.01
CA PHE A 122 2.25 -9.47 10.41
C PHE A 122 1.78 -8.07 10.83
N ALA A 123 1.81 -7.09 9.92
CA ALA A 123 1.20 -5.79 10.17
C ALA A 123 -0.31 -5.89 10.41
N THR A 124 -1.00 -6.68 9.59
CA THR A 124 -2.45 -6.87 9.75
C THR A 124 -2.75 -7.65 11.03
N GLN A 125 -1.98 -8.68 11.36
CA GLN A 125 -2.16 -9.49 12.57
C GLN A 125 -2.16 -8.63 13.84
N VAL A 126 -1.17 -7.74 14.00
CA VAL A 126 -1.09 -6.86 15.18
C VAL A 126 -2.12 -5.74 15.14
N ALA A 127 -2.51 -5.27 13.95
CA ALA A 127 -3.49 -4.20 13.79
C ALA A 127 -4.95 -4.64 14.05
N LEU A 128 -5.27 -5.91 13.78
CA LEU A 128 -6.65 -6.44 13.86
C LEU A 128 -7.36 -6.13 15.19
N PRO A 129 -6.77 -6.32 16.40
CA PRO A 129 -7.45 -6.02 17.65
C PRO A 129 -7.89 -4.55 17.78
N PHE A 130 -7.13 -3.61 17.20
CA PHE A 130 -7.45 -2.18 17.21
C PHE A 130 -8.52 -1.84 16.16
N LEU A 131 -8.41 -2.42 14.96
CA LEU A 131 -9.35 -2.24 13.85
C LEU A 131 -10.75 -2.77 14.22
N GLN A 132 -10.82 -3.92 14.90
CA GLN A 132 -12.08 -4.54 15.32
C GLN A 132 -12.85 -3.74 16.39
N GLN A 133 -12.20 -2.78 17.04
CA GLN A 133 -12.85 -1.86 17.99
C GLN A 133 -13.55 -0.68 17.30
N GLN A 134 -13.34 -0.53 15.99
CA GLN A 134 -13.91 0.59 15.23
C GLN A 134 -15.23 0.17 14.56
N SER A 135 -16.17 1.10 14.43
CA SER A 135 -17.45 0.86 13.74
C SER A 135 -17.30 0.62 12.23
N SER A 136 -16.20 1.08 11.65
CA SER A 136 -15.86 0.88 10.23
C SER A 136 -14.36 0.99 10.07
N ALA A 137 -13.71 -0.14 9.81
CA ALA A 137 -12.26 -0.20 9.60
C ALA A 137 -11.91 -0.74 8.22
N SER A 138 -10.70 -0.43 7.75
CA SER A 138 -10.23 -0.85 6.42
C SER A 138 -8.77 -1.25 6.43
N VAL A 139 -8.48 -2.41 5.84
CA VAL A 139 -7.12 -2.83 5.47
C VAL A 139 -6.98 -2.76 3.96
N ILE A 140 -5.93 -2.11 3.48
CA ILE A 140 -5.65 -1.95 2.05
C ILE A 140 -4.27 -2.53 1.76
N ASN A 141 -4.24 -3.62 1.01
CA ASN A 141 -3.01 -4.31 0.62
C ASN A 141 -2.58 -3.88 -0.79
N PHE A 142 -1.38 -3.35 -0.93
CA PHE A 142 -0.84 -2.99 -2.24
C PHE A 142 -0.21 -4.21 -2.92
N SER A 143 -0.96 -4.83 -3.82
CA SER A 143 -0.49 -5.83 -4.76
C SER A 143 0.09 -5.14 -6.02
N SER A 144 -0.09 -5.70 -7.19
CA SER A 144 0.35 -5.15 -8.48
C SER A 144 -0.39 -5.85 -9.61
N VAL A 145 -0.57 -5.18 -10.75
CA VAL A 145 -1.11 -5.83 -11.96
C VAL A 145 -0.24 -7.01 -12.43
N VAL A 146 1.08 -6.99 -12.15
CA VAL A 146 1.95 -8.13 -12.52
C VAL A 146 1.60 -9.42 -11.75
N ALA A 147 0.83 -9.33 -10.66
CA ALA A 147 0.30 -10.49 -9.94
C ALA A 147 -0.68 -11.32 -10.81
N VAL A 148 -1.31 -10.68 -11.78
CA VAL A 148 -2.30 -11.31 -12.69
C VAL A 148 -1.79 -11.45 -14.13
N THR A 149 -0.86 -10.58 -14.56
CA THR A 149 -0.33 -10.62 -15.93
C THR A 149 1.01 -11.36 -16.04
N GLY A 150 1.73 -11.51 -14.92
CA GLY A 150 3.11 -12.00 -14.94
C GLY A 150 4.11 -10.94 -15.41
N LYS A 151 5.40 -11.17 -15.12
CA LYS A 151 6.50 -10.33 -15.62
C LYS A 151 7.80 -11.13 -15.60
N VAL A 152 8.59 -11.06 -16.68
CA VAL A 152 9.92 -11.68 -16.75
C VAL A 152 10.83 -11.10 -15.65
N ASP A 153 11.73 -11.93 -15.15
CA ASP A 153 12.71 -11.61 -14.12
C ASP A 153 12.13 -11.14 -12.76
N MET A 154 10.85 -11.42 -12.50
CA MET A 154 10.14 -11.00 -11.30
C MET A 154 9.39 -12.14 -10.59
N ALA A 155 9.81 -13.41 -10.75
CA ALA A 155 9.09 -14.57 -10.23
C ALA A 155 8.75 -14.44 -8.73
N GLY A 156 9.71 -14.07 -7.88
CA GLY A 156 9.49 -13.87 -6.44
C GLY A 156 8.49 -12.75 -6.14
N TYR A 157 8.65 -11.60 -6.81
CA TYR A 157 7.76 -10.45 -6.64
C TYR A 157 6.32 -10.76 -7.10
N VAL A 158 6.18 -11.36 -8.28
CA VAL A 158 4.87 -11.79 -8.83
C VAL A 158 4.18 -12.75 -7.87
N THR A 159 4.91 -13.76 -7.37
CA THR A 159 4.38 -14.73 -6.41
C THR A 159 3.93 -14.05 -5.11
N ALA A 160 4.75 -13.17 -4.53
CA ALA A 160 4.41 -12.44 -3.31
C ALA A 160 3.16 -11.55 -3.51
N LYS A 161 3.10 -10.82 -4.64
CA LYS A 161 1.96 -9.94 -4.95
C LYS A 161 0.68 -10.72 -5.29
N ALA A 162 0.78 -11.89 -5.90
CA ALA A 162 -0.34 -12.82 -6.07
C ALA A 162 -0.79 -13.40 -4.71
N GLY A 163 0.17 -13.72 -3.82
CA GLY A 163 -0.10 -14.12 -2.44
C GLY A 163 -0.91 -13.10 -1.66
N LEU A 164 -0.65 -11.78 -1.85
CA LEU A 164 -1.44 -10.72 -1.22
C LEU A 164 -2.91 -10.72 -1.65
N ILE A 165 -3.24 -11.12 -2.88
CA ILE A 165 -4.62 -11.26 -3.34
C ILE A 165 -5.32 -12.40 -2.58
N GLY A 166 -4.64 -13.54 -2.41
CA GLY A 166 -5.13 -14.65 -1.59
C GLY A 166 -5.31 -14.27 -0.12
N LEU A 167 -4.28 -13.64 0.46
CA LEU A 167 -4.29 -13.12 1.84
C LEU A 167 -5.46 -12.15 2.06
N THR A 168 -5.68 -11.22 1.14
CA THR A 168 -6.80 -10.26 1.19
C THR A 168 -8.16 -10.97 1.30
N LYS A 169 -8.38 -12.03 0.51
CA LYS A 169 -9.64 -12.81 0.54
C LYS A 169 -9.82 -13.56 1.85
N ALA A 170 -8.75 -14.16 2.37
CA ALA A 170 -8.77 -14.87 3.65
C ALA A 170 -9.10 -13.92 4.81
N LEU A 171 -8.35 -12.83 4.93
CA LEU A 171 -8.53 -11.84 5.99
C LEU A 171 -9.89 -11.13 5.89
N ALA A 172 -10.41 -10.89 4.69
CA ALA A 172 -11.76 -10.33 4.50
C ALA A 172 -12.85 -11.23 5.09
N ARG A 173 -12.70 -12.56 4.99
CA ARG A 173 -13.63 -13.53 5.59
C ARG A 173 -13.50 -13.59 7.11
N GLU A 174 -12.27 -13.58 7.62
CA GLU A 174 -12.01 -13.66 9.06
C GLU A 174 -12.42 -12.37 9.79
N ALA A 175 -12.08 -11.21 9.24
CA ALA A 175 -12.28 -9.92 9.91
C ALA A 175 -13.66 -9.28 9.63
N GLY A 176 -14.37 -9.75 8.60
CA GLY A 176 -15.64 -9.17 8.15
C GLY A 176 -16.75 -9.20 9.20
N ALA A 177 -16.82 -10.24 10.05
CA ALA A 177 -17.78 -10.32 11.14
C ALA A 177 -17.62 -9.20 12.20
N HIS A 178 -16.45 -8.57 12.23
CA HIS A 178 -16.12 -7.43 13.11
C HIS A 178 -16.14 -6.09 12.39
N GLY A 179 -16.72 -6.00 11.17
CA GLY A 179 -16.81 -4.75 10.42
C GLY A 179 -15.50 -4.28 9.78
N VAL A 180 -14.45 -5.12 9.76
CA VAL A 180 -13.17 -4.80 9.11
C VAL A 180 -13.21 -5.25 7.65
N ARG A 181 -13.10 -4.31 6.72
CA ARG A 181 -12.98 -4.58 5.29
C ARG A 181 -11.51 -4.77 4.91
N VAL A 182 -11.22 -5.72 4.04
CA VAL A 182 -9.86 -5.97 3.54
C VAL A 182 -9.89 -6.03 2.02
N ASN A 183 -9.17 -5.13 1.34
CA ASN A 183 -9.12 -5.09 -0.12
C ASN A 183 -7.67 -4.97 -0.61
N ALA A 184 -7.43 -5.45 -1.82
CA ALA A 184 -6.16 -5.28 -2.52
C ALA A 184 -6.30 -4.22 -3.62
N VAL A 185 -5.31 -3.34 -3.73
CA VAL A 185 -5.13 -2.43 -4.87
C VAL A 185 -4.02 -2.99 -5.75
N LEU A 186 -4.25 -3.06 -7.05
CA LEU A 186 -3.31 -3.56 -8.05
C LEU A 186 -2.92 -2.41 -8.99
N PRO A 187 -1.93 -1.59 -8.62
CA PRO A 187 -1.48 -0.54 -9.51
C PRO A 187 -0.77 -1.12 -10.74
N GLY A 188 -0.96 -0.47 -11.88
CA GLY A 188 -0.08 -0.58 -13.00
C GLY A 188 1.22 0.18 -12.78
N TRP A 189 1.86 0.65 -13.83
CA TRP A 189 3.11 1.38 -13.72
C TRP A 189 2.85 2.85 -13.33
N VAL A 190 3.05 3.16 -12.04
CA VAL A 190 2.83 4.50 -11.48
C VAL A 190 4.06 5.37 -11.71
N ARG A 191 3.87 6.59 -12.18
CA ARG A 191 4.94 7.55 -12.47
C ARG A 191 5.51 8.14 -11.19
N THR A 192 6.34 7.38 -10.49
CA THR A 192 7.13 7.84 -9.33
C THR A 192 8.55 8.17 -9.75
N GLU A 193 9.24 9.02 -8.99
CA GLU A 193 10.66 9.36 -9.22
C GLU A 193 11.54 8.11 -9.30
N ARG A 194 11.33 7.14 -8.40
CA ARG A 194 12.06 5.85 -8.42
C ARG A 194 11.87 5.12 -9.75
N GLN A 195 10.65 5.04 -10.27
CA GLN A 195 10.36 4.34 -11.52
C GLN A 195 10.96 5.06 -12.72
N LEU A 196 10.91 6.39 -12.75
CA LEU A 196 11.52 7.22 -13.80
C LEU A 196 13.04 7.03 -13.84
N ASN A 197 13.68 6.97 -12.67
CA ASN A 197 15.14 6.85 -12.58
C ASN A 197 15.65 5.41 -12.82
N SER A 198 14.81 4.38 -12.65
CA SER A 198 15.25 2.97 -12.70
C SER A 198 14.80 2.21 -13.94
N TRP A 199 13.55 2.34 -14.35
CA TRP A 199 12.95 1.41 -15.30
C TRP A 199 12.14 2.06 -16.44
N PHE A 200 11.78 3.34 -16.31
CA PHE A 200 10.84 3.97 -17.21
C PHE A 200 11.55 4.68 -18.37
N THR A 201 12.20 3.88 -19.26
CA THR A 201 12.87 4.42 -20.44
C THR A 201 11.87 5.06 -21.41
N PRO A 202 12.31 5.97 -22.31
CA PRO A 202 11.42 6.58 -23.32
C PRO A 202 10.64 5.54 -24.14
N GLU A 203 11.28 4.43 -24.52
CA GLU A 203 10.65 3.35 -25.32
C GLU A 203 9.58 2.62 -24.50
N GLN A 204 9.81 2.43 -23.19
CA GLN A 204 8.84 1.82 -22.30
C GLN A 204 7.68 2.76 -22.00
N GLN A 205 7.94 4.07 -21.93
CA GLN A 205 6.89 5.09 -21.82
C GLN A 205 5.98 5.08 -23.05
N GLN A 206 6.58 5.04 -24.24
CA GLN A 206 5.84 4.99 -25.49
C GLN A 206 4.95 3.73 -25.55
N ARG A 207 5.49 2.55 -25.27
CA ARG A 207 4.74 1.29 -25.23
C ARG A 207 3.60 1.34 -24.21
N TRP A 208 3.85 1.88 -23.01
CA TRP A 208 2.80 2.02 -22.01
C TRP A 208 1.62 2.82 -22.55
N LEU A 209 1.88 3.94 -23.24
CA LEU A 209 0.84 4.77 -23.82
C LEU A 209 0.12 4.09 -25.01
N GLU A 210 0.84 3.26 -25.77
CA GLU A 210 0.25 2.49 -26.89
C GLU A 210 -0.66 1.37 -26.38
N ASP A 211 -0.24 0.64 -25.33
CA ASP A 211 -0.93 -0.55 -24.83
C ASP A 211 -2.06 -0.19 -23.84
N SER A 212 -1.98 0.94 -23.13
CA SER A 212 -3.02 1.36 -22.19
C SER A 212 -4.29 1.81 -22.90
N ALA A 213 -5.46 1.46 -22.36
CA ALA A 213 -6.74 2.00 -22.86
C ALA A 213 -6.85 3.51 -22.60
N LEU A 214 -6.47 3.96 -21.40
CA LEU A 214 -6.35 5.38 -21.05
C LEU A 214 -4.95 5.88 -21.41
N LYS A 215 -4.84 6.76 -22.42
CA LYS A 215 -3.57 7.23 -23.00
C LYS A 215 -2.83 8.25 -22.13
N ARG A 216 -2.69 7.95 -20.83
CA ARG A 216 -1.92 8.74 -19.87
C ARG A 216 -1.24 7.86 -18.82
N PHE A 217 -0.21 8.39 -18.18
CA PHE A 217 0.45 7.70 -17.08
C PHE A 217 -0.37 7.77 -15.80
N ILE A 218 -0.34 6.69 -15.02
CA ILE A 218 -0.90 6.66 -13.68
C ILE A 218 -0.03 7.55 -12.78
N GLN A 219 -0.66 8.49 -12.10
CA GLN A 219 0.01 9.34 -11.12
C GLN A 219 -0.19 8.77 -9.71
N PRO A 220 0.71 9.05 -8.75
CA PRO A 220 0.53 8.65 -7.36
C PRO A 220 -0.82 9.10 -6.77
N GLU A 221 -1.34 10.25 -7.21
CA GLU A 221 -2.63 10.80 -6.80
C GLU A 221 -3.82 9.93 -7.25
N ASP A 222 -3.73 9.30 -8.43
CA ASP A 222 -4.78 8.37 -8.90
C ASP A 222 -4.92 7.21 -7.91
N VAL A 223 -3.78 6.68 -7.46
CA VAL A 223 -3.71 5.56 -6.51
C VAL A 223 -4.16 5.99 -5.11
N ALA A 224 -3.73 7.17 -4.65
CA ALA A 224 -4.13 7.72 -3.35
C ALA A 224 -5.64 7.97 -3.29
N ASN A 225 -6.27 8.43 -4.36
CA ASN A 225 -7.71 8.62 -4.43
C ASN A 225 -8.49 7.30 -4.29
N LEU A 226 -8.00 6.21 -4.89
CA LEU A 226 -8.60 4.89 -4.69
C LEU A 226 -8.43 4.41 -3.25
N ALA A 227 -7.26 4.65 -2.64
CA ALA A 227 -7.03 4.31 -1.23
C ALA A 227 -7.96 5.10 -0.29
N LEU A 228 -8.19 6.40 -0.54
CA LEU A 228 -9.18 7.20 0.20
C LEU A 228 -10.59 6.61 0.10
N PHE A 229 -11.02 6.26 -1.12
CA PHE A 229 -12.34 5.65 -1.33
C PHE A 229 -12.47 4.34 -0.55
N LEU A 230 -11.48 3.45 -0.63
CA LEU A 230 -11.47 2.17 0.08
C LEU A 230 -11.37 2.32 1.61
N ALA A 231 -10.76 3.40 2.11
CA ALA A 231 -10.72 3.72 3.53
C ALA A 231 -12.04 4.32 4.04
N SER A 232 -12.80 4.96 3.17
CA SER A 232 -14.03 5.69 3.51
C SER A 232 -15.26 4.78 3.70
N GLU A 233 -16.31 5.33 4.30
CA GLU A 233 -17.61 4.68 4.43
C GLU A 233 -18.37 4.55 3.10
N GLN A 234 -17.89 5.16 2.02
CA GLN A 234 -18.49 5.01 0.70
C GLN A 234 -18.23 3.62 0.07
N SER A 235 -17.32 2.83 0.68
CA SER A 235 -16.97 1.48 0.25
C SER A 235 -17.37 0.38 1.26
N VAL A 236 -18.39 0.62 2.11
CA VAL A 236 -18.78 -0.29 3.22
C VAL A 236 -19.14 -1.71 2.79
N MET A 237 -19.59 -1.92 1.56
CA MET A 237 -19.90 -3.25 1.03
C MET A 237 -18.83 -3.81 0.11
N ILE A 238 -17.63 -3.19 0.08
CA ILE A 238 -16.50 -3.65 -0.73
C ILE A 238 -15.46 -4.28 0.18
N THR A 239 -15.34 -5.61 0.14
CA THR A 239 -14.33 -6.38 0.88
C THR A 239 -13.93 -7.63 0.09
N GLY A 240 -12.69 -8.11 0.29
CA GLY A 240 -12.13 -9.27 -0.41
C GLY A 240 -11.82 -9.02 -1.89
N GLN A 241 -11.87 -7.77 -2.36
CA GLN A 241 -11.68 -7.43 -3.75
C GLN A 241 -10.21 -7.16 -4.09
N ALA A 242 -9.85 -7.44 -5.35
CA ALA A 242 -8.56 -7.06 -5.96
C ALA A 242 -8.87 -6.06 -7.08
N ILE A 243 -8.63 -4.78 -6.81
CA ILE A 243 -9.05 -3.67 -7.68
C ILE A 243 -7.84 -3.17 -8.47
N GLN A 244 -7.90 -3.32 -9.79
CA GLN A 244 -6.86 -2.82 -10.70
C GLN A 244 -7.02 -1.30 -10.90
N ILE A 245 -5.87 -0.62 -10.89
CA ILE A 245 -5.75 0.80 -11.26
C ILE A 245 -4.55 0.92 -12.20
N ASP A 246 -4.78 0.63 -13.47
CA ASP A 246 -3.73 0.36 -14.45
C ASP A 246 -3.95 1.04 -15.82
N GLY A 247 -5.00 1.86 -15.93
CA GLY A 247 -5.34 2.53 -17.18
C GLY A 247 -5.85 1.58 -18.27
N GLY A 248 -6.22 0.35 -17.89
CA GLY A 248 -6.70 -0.68 -18.81
C GLY A 248 -5.60 -1.41 -19.59
N ILE A 249 -4.35 -1.42 -19.07
CA ILE A 249 -3.24 -2.13 -19.73
C ILE A 249 -3.35 -3.66 -19.57
N SER A 250 -4.03 -4.12 -18.52
CA SER A 250 -4.20 -5.55 -18.26
C SER A 250 -5.53 -6.12 -18.76
N LEU A 251 -6.27 -5.35 -19.56
CA LEU A 251 -7.44 -5.89 -20.25
C LEU A 251 -6.99 -7.00 -21.22
N SER A 252 -7.60 -8.17 -21.07
CA SER A 252 -7.45 -9.24 -22.09
C SER A 252 -8.32 -8.89 -23.29
N ASP A 253 -7.77 -9.09 -24.49
CA ASP A 253 -8.54 -9.10 -25.73
C ASP A 253 -9.55 -10.26 -25.74
#